data_fe928f3f24402097a2e3ade9d61a78a6
#
_entry.id   fe928f3f24402097a2e3ade9d61a78a6
#
_cell.length_a   1.000
_cell.length_b   1.000
_cell.length_c   1.000
_cell.angle_alpha   90.00
_cell.angle_beta   90.00
_cell.angle_gamma   90.00
#
_symmetry.space_group_name_H-M   'P 1'
#
loop_
_entity.id
_entity.type
_entity.pdbx_description
1 polymer ?
#
loop_
_entity_poly.entity_id
_entity_poly.type
_entity_poly.pdbx_seq_one_letter_code
_entity_poly.pdbx_strand_id
1 'polypeptide(L)'
;MNHNKLKKWILMLWGTLFLVSCIKQDTTDELYQIFSDAHQYQLDTNPISATYAGNHRLNDRMPSVSTEQIEKNLKFWKSIYYRLDKIQLNDLSKNDRVNHKIFSRIINSRIRGIEYKDYCMPFNADSGFHTGLSRLYKAMPFKTVEDYKDYIARLLDFPRYFDEQIANMRIGINNGISVPKVVLKGYEVTIKTHVVDSYEESAFYEPFRSFPNSFNAEQKLEIKKMGQQAVMKGAVKAYASFLNFFLNEYYPNARTTLGASELPGGMDYYNFKIDHFTTLNLSAQEIHETGLKEVARIRREMEVVIESVEFKGSFSEFLNFLRTDPQFYATSPEALLKEASFIAKRMDAKLPALFNRLPRLPYGVAPVPDDLAPKYTGGRYVGPAEGSKEPGYYWVNTYKLDVRPLYN
;
A
#
# COMPACT_ATOMS: atom_id res chain seq x y z
N MET A 1 43.41 55.69 0.56
CA MET A 1 42.29 54.87 0.06
C MET A 1 41.02 55.45 0.60
N ASN A 2 40.14 55.91 -0.27
CA ASN A 2 39.06 56.86 0.05
C ASN A 2 37.92 56.16 0.84
N HIS A 3 37.67 56.54 2.08
CA HIS A 3 36.67 55.98 3.00
C HIS A 3 35.27 55.81 2.38
N ASN A 4 34.91 56.67 1.41
CA ASN A 4 33.64 56.59 0.68
C ASN A 4 33.55 55.43 -0.34
N LYS A 5 34.66 54.94 -0.87
CA LYS A 5 34.68 53.76 -1.75
C LYS A 5 34.49 52.50 -0.94
N LEU A 6 35.10 52.39 0.25
CA LEU A 6 34.97 51.23 1.12
C LEU A 6 33.53 51.07 1.64
N LYS A 7 32.85 52.16 2.02
CA LYS A 7 31.42 52.13 2.42
C LYS A 7 30.48 51.68 1.29
N LYS A 8 30.75 52.09 0.04
CA LYS A 8 29.98 51.64 -1.13
C LYS A 8 30.15 50.16 -1.42
N TRP A 9 31.35 49.62 -1.25
CA TRP A 9 31.65 48.21 -1.43
C TRP A 9 31.00 47.34 -0.32
N ILE A 10 30.99 47.78 0.94
CA ILE A 10 30.34 47.10 2.06
C ILE A 10 28.83 47.13 1.88
N LEU A 11 28.24 48.24 1.46
CA LEU A 11 26.79 48.31 1.17
C LEU A 11 26.37 47.42 -0.03
N MET A 12 27.22 47.34 -1.06
CA MET A 12 26.97 46.41 -2.19
C MET A 12 27.07 44.96 -1.78
N LEU A 13 28.03 44.57 -0.94
CA LEU A 13 28.18 43.21 -0.40
C LEU A 13 26.96 42.84 0.51
N TRP A 14 26.50 43.75 1.34
CA TRP A 14 25.33 43.54 2.20
C TRP A 14 24.04 43.44 1.38
N GLY A 15 23.88 44.26 0.35
CA GLY A 15 22.74 44.20 -0.56
C GLY A 15 22.67 42.88 -1.34
N THR A 16 23.81 42.39 -1.82
CA THR A 16 23.88 41.08 -2.53
C THR A 16 23.65 39.90 -1.61
N LEU A 17 24.18 39.95 -0.36
CA LEU A 17 23.89 38.88 0.63
C LEU A 17 22.41 38.85 1.02
N PHE A 18 21.76 40.01 1.17
CA PHE A 18 20.34 40.09 1.52
C PHE A 18 19.44 39.58 0.38
N LEU A 19 19.76 39.93 -0.88
CA LEU A 19 19.03 39.45 -2.06
C LEU A 19 19.17 37.93 -2.26
N VAL A 20 20.37 37.39 -2.08
CA VAL A 20 20.60 35.94 -2.18
C VAL A 20 19.90 35.19 -1.05
N SER A 21 19.83 35.72 0.16
CA SER A 21 19.08 35.16 1.28
C SER A 21 17.56 35.17 1.03
N CYS A 22 17.01 36.27 0.50
CA CYS A 22 15.59 36.34 0.14
C CYS A 22 15.20 35.37 -0.98
N ILE A 23 16.04 35.25 -2.02
CA ILE A 23 15.78 34.31 -3.13
C ILE A 23 15.81 32.86 -2.64
N LYS A 24 16.75 32.47 -1.77
CA LYS A 24 16.82 31.12 -1.22
C LYS A 24 15.63 30.78 -0.33
N GLN A 25 15.16 31.74 0.46
CA GLN A 25 13.99 31.54 1.30
C GLN A 25 12.74 31.36 0.43
N ASP A 26 12.56 32.18 -0.59
CA ASP A 26 11.42 32.13 -1.53
C ASP A 26 11.38 30.77 -2.27
N THR A 27 12.54 30.28 -2.74
CA THR A 27 12.64 28.95 -3.39
C THR A 27 12.30 27.80 -2.45
N THR A 28 12.74 27.90 -1.19
CA THR A 28 12.41 26.86 -0.18
C THR A 28 10.92 26.89 0.15
N ASP A 29 10.33 28.07 0.33
CA ASP A 29 8.90 28.22 0.61
C ASP A 29 8.04 27.69 -0.54
N GLU A 30 8.42 27.96 -1.79
CA GLU A 30 7.73 27.37 -2.97
C GLU A 30 7.82 25.84 -2.97
N LEU A 31 8.96 25.24 -2.64
CA LEU A 31 9.10 23.78 -2.56
C LEU A 31 8.12 23.19 -1.52
N TYR A 32 8.06 23.79 -0.33
CA TYR A 32 7.15 23.31 0.72
C TYR A 32 5.67 23.57 0.38
N GLN A 33 5.38 24.64 -0.36
CA GLN A 33 4.03 24.88 -0.88
C GLN A 33 3.63 23.81 -1.89
N ILE A 34 4.54 23.38 -2.78
CA ILE A 34 4.29 22.25 -3.70
C ILE A 34 3.99 20.98 -2.93
N PHE A 35 4.74 20.66 -1.86
CA PHE A 35 4.46 19.49 -1.02
C PHE A 35 3.09 19.59 -0.35
N SER A 36 2.76 20.75 0.18
CA SER A 36 1.47 21.01 0.83
C SER A 36 0.30 20.84 -0.14
N ASP A 37 0.40 21.43 -1.34
CA ASP A 37 -0.63 21.36 -2.38
C ASP A 37 -0.86 19.89 -2.83
N ALA A 38 0.23 19.15 -3.02
CA ALA A 38 0.16 17.74 -3.40
C ALA A 38 -0.45 16.87 -2.29
N HIS A 39 -0.08 17.14 -1.04
CA HIS A 39 -0.64 16.44 0.12
C HIS A 39 -2.14 16.73 0.26
N GLN A 40 -2.53 18.00 0.19
CA GLN A 40 -3.94 18.40 0.30
C GLN A 40 -4.77 17.78 -0.82
N TYR A 41 -4.28 17.82 -2.06
CA TYR A 41 -4.95 17.19 -3.20
C TYR A 41 -5.14 15.68 -2.99
N GLN A 42 -4.14 15.00 -2.44
CA GLN A 42 -4.24 13.57 -2.13
C GLN A 42 -5.31 13.30 -1.06
N LEU A 43 -5.39 14.13 0.00
CA LEU A 43 -6.43 14.00 1.02
C LEU A 43 -7.82 14.25 0.45
N ASP A 44 -7.96 15.23 -0.45
CA ASP A 44 -9.25 15.61 -1.05
C ASP A 44 -9.77 14.59 -2.07
N THR A 45 -8.86 13.92 -2.78
CA THR A 45 -9.23 12.97 -3.84
C THR A 45 -9.18 11.50 -3.40
N ASN A 46 -8.59 11.21 -2.24
CA ASN A 46 -8.53 9.86 -1.70
C ASN A 46 -9.06 9.79 -0.25
N PRO A 47 -10.38 9.71 -0.07
CA PRO A 47 -11.02 9.60 1.25
C PRO A 47 -10.50 8.46 2.13
N ILE A 48 -10.07 7.34 1.55
CA ILE A 48 -9.48 6.22 2.30
C ILE A 48 -8.15 6.66 2.91
N SER A 49 -7.26 7.25 2.11
CA SER A 49 -5.98 7.77 2.61
C SER A 49 -6.18 8.88 3.63
N ALA A 50 -7.18 9.75 3.43
CA ALA A 50 -7.54 10.81 4.39
C ALA A 50 -7.96 10.21 5.74
N THR A 51 -8.80 9.17 5.73
CA THR A 51 -9.23 8.47 6.95
C THR A 51 -8.04 7.90 7.71
N TYR A 52 -7.09 7.22 7.03
CA TYR A 52 -5.88 6.67 7.65
C TYR A 52 -4.91 7.75 8.15
N ALA A 53 -4.91 8.92 7.53
CA ALA A 53 -4.16 10.11 8.00
C ALA A 53 -4.88 10.88 9.12
N GLY A 54 -5.96 10.33 9.69
CA GLY A 54 -6.74 10.97 10.76
C GLY A 54 -7.61 12.15 10.30
N ASN A 55 -7.72 12.39 9.00
CA ASN A 55 -8.61 13.41 8.44
C ASN A 55 -9.97 12.78 8.09
N HIS A 56 -10.94 13.00 8.97
CA HIS A 56 -12.26 12.37 8.92
C HIS A 56 -13.31 13.12 8.11
N ARG A 57 -12.93 14.23 7.45
CA ARG A 57 -13.84 15.11 6.70
C ARG A 57 -14.58 14.42 5.55
N LEU A 58 -14.01 13.35 4.99
CA LEU A 58 -14.54 12.60 3.85
C LEU A 58 -14.83 11.14 4.20
N ASN A 59 -15.20 10.86 5.47
CA ASN A 59 -15.52 9.51 5.90
C ASN A 59 -16.82 8.96 5.30
N ASP A 60 -17.64 9.83 4.70
CA ASP A 60 -18.95 9.54 4.11
C ASP A 60 -18.89 8.93 2.69
N ARG A 61 -17.70 8.82 2.08
CA ARG A 61 -17.56 8.41 0.67
C ARG A 61 -16.32 7.60 0.36
N MET A 62 -16.35 6.95 -0.82
CA MET A 62 -15.20 6.29 -1.44
C MET A 62 -14.49 7.24 -2.43
N PRO A 63 -13.21 7.00 -2.77
CA PRO A 63 -12.56 7.75 -3.83
C PRO A 63 -13.26 7.54 -5.17
N SER A 64 -13.15 8.51 -6.09
CA SER A 64 -13.50 8.25 -7.48
C SER A 64 -12.27 7.79 -8.26
N VAL A 65 -12.48 6.74 -9.07
CA VAL A 65 -11.51 6.19 -10.03
C VAL A 65 -12.09 6.20 -11.45
N SER A 66 -13.09 7.05 -11.69
CA SER A 66 -13.67 7.28 -13.02
C SER A 66 -12.62 7.81 -13.99
N THR A 67 -12.83 7.62 -15.28
CA THR A 67 -11.95 8.15 -16.35
C THR A 67 -11.74 9.66 -16.19
N GLU A 68 -12.81 10.41 -15.88
CA GLU A 68 -12.73 11.85 -15.64
C GLU A 68 -11.80 12.20 -14.46
N GLN A 69 -11.91 11.47 -13.35
CA GLN A 69 -11.06 11.72 -12.18
C GLN A 69 -9.61 11.32 -12.46
N ILE A 70 -9.38 10.24 -13.21
CA ILE A 70 -8.02 9.83 -13.62
C ILE A 70 -7.38 10.92 -14.49
N GLU A 71 -8.12 11.52 -15.42
CA GLU A 71 -7.64 12.63 -16.25
C GLU A 71 -7.34 13.89 -15.41
N LYS A 72 -8.20 14.23 -14.44
CA LYS A 72 -7.95 15.32 -13.48
C LYS A 72 -6.69 15.07 -12.67
N ASN A 73 -6.51 13.84 -12.17
CA ASN A 73 -5.31 13.43 -11.45
C ASN A 73 -4.07 13.59 -12.31
N LEU A 74 -4.10 13.14 -13.57
CA LEU A 74 -2.97 13.28 -14.50
C LEU A 74 -2.59 14.74 -14.73
N LYS A 75 -3.58 15.61 -14.99
CA LYS A 75 -3.36 17.07 -15.17
C LYS A 75 -2.75 17.68 -13.92
N PHE A 76 -3.29 17.35 -12.75
CA PHE A 76 -2.78 17.87 -11.49
C PHE A 76 -1.33 17.44 -11.25
N TRP A 77 -1.01 16.16 -11.36
CA TRP A 77 0.36 15.66 -11.12
C TRP A 77 1.36 16.23 -12.13
N LYS A 78 0.96 16.42 -13.39
CA LYS A 78 1.79 17.12 -14.38
C LYS A 78 2.04 18.58 -13.99
N SER A 79 1.07 19.27 -13.43
CA SER A 79 1.27 20.65 -12.93
C SER A 79 2.24 20.70 -11.74
N ILE A 80 2.13 19.78 -10.81
CA ILE A 80 3.07 19.63 -9.68
C ILE A 80 4.49 19.34 -10.19
N TYR A 81 4.63 18.41 -11.13
CA TYR A 81 5.93 18.07 -11.72
C TYR A 81 6.57 19.27 -12.45
N TYR A 82 5.76 20.02 -13.19
CA TYR A 82 6.22 21.26 -13.85
C TYR A 82 6.73 22.30 -12.86
N ARG A 83 6.03 22.51 -11.75
CA ARG A 83 6.48 23.44 -10.69
C ARG A 83 7.79 22.98 -10.05
N LEU A 84 7.91 21.68 -9.75
CA LEU A 84 9.17 21.08 -9.25
C LEU A 84 10.34 21.31 -10.22
N ASP A 85 10.11 21.15 -11.53
CA ASP A 85 11.15 21.36 -12.55
C ASP A 85 11.66 22.82 -12.63
N LYS A 86 10.86 23.80 -12.17
CA LYS A 86 11.25 25.22 -12.09
C LYS A 86 12.09 25.56 -10.87
N ILE A 87 12.12 24.71 -9.85
CA ILE A 87 12.89 24.93 -8.63
C ILE A 87 14.39 24.91 -8.94
N GLN A 88 15.08 25.98 -8.55
CA GLN A 88 16.53 26.07 -8.70
C GLN A 88 17.22 25.29 -7.58
N LEU A 89 17.75 24.12 -7.88
CA LEU A 89 18.36 23.20 -6.88
C LEU A 89 19.53 23.85 -6.11
N ASN A 90 20.25 24.77 -6.72
CA ASN A 90 21.39 25.44 -6.07
C ASN A 90 20.97 26.37 -4.94
N ASP A 91 19.71 26.83 -4.95
CA ASP A 91 19.14 27.70 -3.92
C ASP A 91 18.60 26.93 -2.72
N LEU A 92 18.47 25.63 -2.84
CA LEU A 92 18.00 24.75 -1.78
C LEU A 92 19.12 24.29 -0.84
N SER A 93 18.75 24.01 0.42
CA SER A 93 19.63 23.30 1.36
C SER A 93 19.97 21.89 0.83
N LYS A 94 21.02 21.25 1.38
CA LYS A 94 21.36 19.87 1.03
C LYS A 94 20.19 18.91 1.26
N ASN A 95 19.46 19.07 2.36
CA ASN A 95 18.31 18.22 2.70
C ASN A 95 17.14 18.47 1.75
N ASP A 96 16.83 19.74 1.44
CA ASP A 96 15.73 20.08 0.54
C ASP A 96 16.00 19.64 -0.90
N ARG A 97 17.25 19.64 -1.35
CA ARG A 97 17.63 19.01 -2.62
C ARG A 97 17.34 17.51 -2.66
N VAL A 98 17.59 16.80 -1.56
CA VAL A 98 17.26 15.39 -1.46
C VAL A 98 15.74 15.19 -1.48
N ASN A 99 15.00 15.98 -0.68
CA ASN A 99 13.54 15.95 -0.64
C ASN A 99 12.93 16.25 -2.02
N HIS A 100 13.42 17.29 -2.70
CA HIS A 100 13.00 17.63 -4.06
C HIS A 100 13.19 16.45 -5.03
N LYS A 101 14.38 15.83 -5.05
CA LYS A 101 14.69 14.71 -5.94
C LYS A 101 13.80 13.50 -5.68
N ILE A 102 13.60 13.15 -4.41
CA ILE A 102 12.72 12.05 -4.01
C ILE A 102 11.28 12.35 -4.45
N PHE A 103 10.79 13.55 -4.14
CA PHE A 103 9.42 13.91 -4.46
C PHE A 103 9.18 14.00 -5.96
N SER A 104 10.09 14.60 -6.73
CA SER A 104 10.02 14.64 -8.20
C SER A 104 9.92 13.24 -8.79
N ARG A 105 10.70 12.29 -8.26
CA ARG A 105 10.65 10.89 -8.67
C ARG A 105 9.29 10.24 -8.36
N ILE A 106 8.74 10.47 -7.17
CA ILE A 106 7.41 9.97 -6.79
C ILE A 106 6.34 10.52 -7.73
N ILE A 107 6.35 11.82 -8.02
CA ILE A 107 5.38 12.46 -8.91
C ILE A 107 5.51 11.95 -10.35
N ASN A 108 6.73 11.87 -10.88
CA ASN A 108 6.98 11.30 -12.21
C ASN A 108 6.48 9.84 -12.30
N SER A 109 6.73 9.04 -11.28
CA SER A 109 6.24 7.65 -11.24
C SER A 109 4.71 7.57 -11.23
N ARG A 110 4.00 8.47 -10.52
CA ARG A 110 2.53 8.55 -10.55
C ARG A 110 2.01 8.92 -11.93
N ILE A 111 2.61 9.90 -12.59
CA ILE A 111 2.26 10.32 -13.95
C ILE A 111 2.41 9.13 -14.91
N ARG A 112 3.57 8.49 -14.91
CA ARG A 112 3.86 7.35 -15.79
C ARG A 112 2.94 6.16 -15.51
N GLY A 113 2.62 5.86 -14.24
CA GLY A 113 1.66 4.82 -13.90
C GLY A 113 0.27 5.07 -14.49
N ILE A 114 -0.20 6.33 -14.48
CA ILE A 114 -1.47 6.68 -15.15
C ILE A 114 -1.35 6.54 -16.67
N GLU A 115 -0.25 7.00 -17.28
CA GLU A 115 -0.02 6.93 -18.72
C GLU A 115 0.08 5.49 -19.21
N TYR A 116 0.68 4.59 -18.43
CA TYR A 116 0.72 3.14 -18.68
C TYR A 116 -0.56 2.40 -18.26
N LYS A 117 -1.57 3.12 -17.77
CA LYS A 117 -2.86 2.56 -17.36
C LYS A 117 -2.75 1.50 -16.25
N ASP A 118 -1.87 1.70 -15.27
CA ASP A 118 -1.76 0.82 -14.08
C ASP A 118 -3.12 0.62 -13.38
N TYR A 119 -4.01 1.63 -13.46
CA TYR A 119 -5.36 1.58 -12.92
C TYR A 119 -6.27 0.50 -13.56
N CYS A 120 -5.89 -0.04 -14.71
CA CYS A 120 -6.58 -1.18 -15.31
C CYS A 120 -6.28 -2.52 -14.64
N MET A 121 -5.25 -2.57 -13.79
CA MET A 121 -4.81 -3.76 -13.05
C MET A 121 -4.82 -3.47 -11.54
N PRO A 122 -6.00 -3.17 -10.92
CA PRO A 122 -6.09 -2.67 -9.54
C PRO A 122 -5.94 -3.76 -8.48
N PHE A 123 -5.46 -4.93 -8.84
CA PHE A 123 -5.13 -6.04 -7.94
C PHE A 123 -4.00 -6.91 -8.51
N ASN A 124 -3.40 -7.73 -7.64
CA ASN A 124 -2.38 -8.71 -7.99
C ASN A 124 -2.70 -10.06 -7.32
N ALA A 125 -1.71 -10.95 -7.16
CA ALA A 125 -1.91 -12.30 -6.62
C ALA A 125 -2.38 -12.33 -5.14
N ASP A 126 -2.08 -11.31 -4.33
CA ASP A 126 -2.29 -11.31 -2.88
C ASP A 126 -3.01 -10.07 -2.33
N SER A 127 -3.22 -9.06 -3.15
CA SER A 127 -3.83 -7.80 -2.74
C SER A 127 -4.64 -7.13 -3.86
N GLY A 128 -5.52 -6.22 -3.51
CA GLY A 128 -6.32 -5.48 -4.47
C GLY A 128 -7.14 -4.38 -3.82
N PHE A 129 -7.80 -3.57 -4.64
CA PHE A 129 -8.59 -2.41 -4.19
C PHE A 129 -9.66 -2.78 -3.16
N HIS A 130 -10.14 -4.04 -3.17
CA HIS A 130 -11.21 -4.55 -2.30
C HIS A 130 -10.71 -5.18 -0.99
N THR A 131 -9.44 -5.62 -0.91
CA THR A 131 -8.96 -6.50 0.18
C THR A 131 -8.81 -5.83 1.54
N GLY A 132 -8.72 -4.50 1.61
CA GLY A 132 -8.58 -3.74 2.87
C GLY A 132 -9.88 -3.13 3.40
N LEU A 133 -10.95 -3.15 2.60
CA LEU A 133 -12.15 -2.37 2.89
C LEU A 133 -12.92 -2.87 4.12
N SER A 134 -12.93 -4.17 4.38
CA SER A 134 -13.58 -4.77 5.54
C SER A 134 -13.00 -4.34 6.90
N ARG A 135 -11.82 -3.72 6.90
CA ARG A 135 -11.13 -3.23 8.10
C ARG A 135 -11.00 -1.71 8.16
N LEU A 136 -11.49 -1.01 7.14
CA LEU A 136 -11.43 0.46 7.08
C LEU A 136 -12.10 1.14 8.28
N TYR A 137 -13.13 0.50 8.85
CA TYR A 137 -13.79 1.00 10.05
C TYR A 137 -12.84 1.18 11.24
N LYS A 138 -11.74 0.42 11.35
CA LYS A 138 -10.75 0.55 12.44
C LYS A 138 -10.03 1.89 12.44
N ALA A 139 -10.01 2.59 11.31
CA ALA A 139 -9.44 3.93 11.17
C ALA A 139 -10.50 5.04 11.36
N MET A 140 -11.77 4.69 11.62
CA MET A 140 -12.85 5.65 11.82
C MET A 140 -13.16 5.82 13.32
N PRO A 141 -13.65 6.99 13.77
CA PRO A 141 -13.75 7.30 15.20
C PRO A 141 -14.90 6.58 15.93
N PHE A 142 -16.07 6.37 15.35
CA PHE A 142 -17.27 5.76 15.94
C PHE A 142 -17.67 6.28 17.32
N LYS A 143 -17.55 7.59 17.56
CA LYS A 143 -17.85 8.23 18.84
C LYS A 143 -19.23 8.91 18.86
N THR A 144 -19.67 9.37 17.72
CA THR A 144 -20.91 10.14 17.54
C THR A 144 -21.86 9.44 16.56
N VAL A 145 -23.15 9.82 16.57
CA VAL A 145 -24.12 9.34 15.58
C VAL A 145 -23.68 9.66 14.16
N GLU A 146 -23.04 10.80 13.94
CA GLU A 146 -22.55 11.22 12.64
C GLU A 146 -21.44 10.30 12.12
N ASP A 147 -20.52 9.86 12.97
CA ASP A 147 -19.47 8.90 12.56
C ASP A 147 -20.08 7.62 11.99
N TYR A 148 -21.19 7.14 12.59
CA TYR A 148 -21.90 5.97 12.07
C TYR A 148 -22.65 6.26 10.76
N LYS A 149 -23.23 7.46 10.62
CA LYS A 149 -23.86 7.88 9.36
C LYS A 149 -22.87 8.03 8.23
N ASP A 150 -21.68 8.57 8.51
CA ASP A 150 -20.57 8.63 7.54
C ASP A 150 -20.19 7.21 7.06
N TYR A 151 -20.03 6.26 8.00
CA TYR A 151 -19.72 4.89 7.62
C TYR A 151 -20.83 4.24 6.80
N ILE A 152 -22.10 4.46 7.17
CA ILE A 152 -23.26 4.01 6.41
C ILE A 152 -23.27 4.58 4.99
N ALA A 153 -23.03 5.90 4.84
CA ALA A 153 -22.96 6.55 3.54
C ALA A 153 -21.82 5.98 2.71
N ARG A 154 -20.65 5.76 3.32
CA ARG A 154 -19.49 5.13 2.66
C ARG A 154 -19.80 3.72 2.17
N LEU A 155 -20.47 2.87 2.99
CA LEU A 155 -20.90 1.54 2.56
C LEU A 155 -21.86 1.59 1.38
N LEU A 156 -22.80 2.54 1.37
CA LEU A 156 -23.75 2.74 0.28
C LEU A 156 -23.07 3.26 -1.00
N ASP A 157 -21.89 3.87 -0.90
CA ASP A 157 -21.10 4.32 -2.04
C ASP A 157 -20.19 3.21 -2.66
N PHE A 158 -20.09 2.04 -2.02
CA PHE A 158 -19.32 0.91 -2.56
C PHE A 158 -19.73 0.50 -3.97
N PRO A 159 -21.05 0.38 -4.31
CA PRO A 159 -21.44 0.00 -5.67
C PRO A 159 -20.86 0.94 -6.73
N ARG A 160 -20.92 2.26 -6.56
CA ARG A 160 -20.33 3.23 -7.49
C ARG A 160 -18.81 3.01 -7.64
N TYR A 161 -18.10 2.91 -6.53
CA TYR A 161 -16.66 2.70 -6.54
C TYR A 161 -16.24 1.40 -7.23
N PHE A 162 -16.98 0.31 -6.96
CA PHE A 162 -16.72 -0.98 -7.59
C PHE A 162 -17.05 -0.95 -9.09
N ASP A 163 -18.14 -0.28 -9.48
CA ASP A 163 -18.50 -0.12 -10.91
C ASP A 163 -17.44 0.67 -11.68
N GLU A 164 -16.86 1.73 -11.08
CA GLU A 164 -15.75 2.46 -11.67
C GLU A 164 -14.49 1.58 -11.83
N GLN A 165 -14.15 0.77 -10.81
CA GLN A 165 -13.05 -0.20 -10.90
C GLN A 165 -13.29 -1.25 -11.98
N ILE A 166 -14.50 -1.80 -12.06
CA ILE A 166 -14.91 -2.76 -13.10
C ILE A 166 -14.81 -2.13 -14.49
N ALA A 167 -15.24 -0.88 -14.65
CA ALA A 167 -15.13 -0.15 -15.92
C ALA A 167 -13.66 -0.02 -16.36
N ASN A 168 -12.76 0.35 -15.45
CA ASN A 168 -11.33 0.42 -15.72
C ASN A 168 -10.73 -0.93 -16.11
N MET A 169 -11.11 -2.00 -15.41
CA MET A 169 -10.66 -3.35 -15.75
C MET A 169 -11.19 -3.83 -17.10
N ARG A 170 -12.43 -3.47 -17.49
CA ARG A 170 -12.97 -3.73 -18.82
C ARG A 170 -12.18 -3.00 -19.92
N ILE A 171 -11.83 -1.72 -19.68
CA ILE A 171 -10.93 -0.99 -20.57
C ILE A 171 -9.60 -1.75 -20.69
N GLY A 172 -9.08 -2.28 -19.60
CA GLY A 172 -7.85 -3.05 -19.58
C GLY A 172 -7.93 -4.31 -20.46
N ILE A 173 -8.87 -5.23 -20.19
CA ILE A 173 -9.00 -6.48 -20.94
C ILE A 173 -9.26 -6.24 -22.44
N ASN A 174 -10.06 -5.23 -22.78
CA ASN A 174 -10.33 -4.86 -24.17
C ASN A 174 -9.10 -4.32 -24.90
N ASN A 175 -8.09 -3.85 -24.18
CA ASN A 175 -6.83 -3.35 -24.71
C ASN A 175 -5.64 -4.30 -24.46
N GLY A 176 -5.87 -5.54 -24.02
CA GLY A 176 -4.81 -6.51 -23.72
C GLY A 176 -4.01 -6.21 -22.44
N ILE A 177 -4.53 -5.33 -21.57
CA ILE A 177 -3.91 -4.95 -20.30
C ILE A 177 -4.65 -5.67 -19.17
N SER A 178 -4.04 -6.73 -18.65
CA SER A 178 -4.58 -7.47 -17.49
C SER A 178 -3.46 -8.13 -16.69
N VAL A 179 -3.79 -8.53 -15.47
CA VAL A 179 -2.92 -9.42 -14.69
C VAL A 179 -2.84 -10.79 -15.37
N PRO A 180 -1.70 -11.52 -15.36
CA PRO A 180 -1.61 -12.86 -15.93
C PRO A 180 -2.61 -13.83 -15.30
N LYS A 181 -3.32 -14.60 -16.12
CA LYS A 181 -4.35 -15.54 -15.67
C LYS A 181 -3.88 -16.52 -14.60
N VAL A 182 -2.62 -16.96 -14.70
CA VAL A 182 -2.03 -17.95 -13.78
C VAL A 182 -2.01 -17.47 -12.32
N VAL A 183 -1.78 -16.18 -12.07
CA VAL A 183 -1.74 -15.63 -10.70
C VAL A 183 -3.12 -15.37 -10.11
N LEU A 184 -4.16 -15.45 -10.94
CA LEU A 184 -5.56 -15.22 -10.55
C LEU A 184 -6.30 -16.50 -10.13
N LYS A 185 -5.69 -17.67 -10.30
CA LYS A 185 -6.32 -18.95 -9.95
C LYS A 185 -6.65 -18.99 -8.45
N GLY A 186 -7.92 -19.15 -8.12
CA GLY A 186 -8.45 -19.15 -6.75
C GLY A 186 -8.48 -17.78 -6.07
N TYR A 187 -8.29 -16.68 -6.82
CA TYR A 187 -8.34 -15.32 -6.27
C TYR A 187 -9.76 -14.91 -5.87
N GLU A 188 -10.78 -15.53 -6.49
CA GLU A 188 -12.19 -15.33 -6.19
C GLU A 188 -12.54 -15.52 -4.71
N VAL A 189 -11.77 -16.28 -3.97
CA VAL A 189 -11.98 -16.51 -2.52
C VAL A 189 -11.96 -15.18 -1.75
N THR A 190 -11.07 -14.24 -2.11
CA THR A 190 -10.96 -12.93 -1.45
C THR A 190 -12.15 -12.01 -1.70
N ILE A 191 -12.93 -12.31 -2.73
CA ILE A 191 -14.14 -11.58 -3.11
C ILE A 191 -15.36 -12.28 -2.52
N LYS A 192 -15.46 -13.61 -2.72
CA LYS A 192 -16.59 -14.44 -2.32
C LYS A 192 -16.86 -14.41 -0.82
N THR A 193 -15.81 -14.30 0.01
CA THR A 193 -15.94 -14.23 1.46
C THR A 193 -16.81 -13.06 1.96
N HIS A 194 -17.02 -12.04 1.12
CA HIS A 194 -17.84 -10.87 1.42
C HIS A 194 -19.25 -10.92 0.78
N VAL A 195 -19.57 -12.01 0.05
CA VAL A 195 -20.88 -12.25 -0.53
C VAL A 195 -21.63 -13.22 0.40
N VAL A 196 -22.39 -12.66 1.32
CA VAL A 196 -23.08 -13.36 2.39
C VAL A 196 -24.60 -13.17 2.29
N ASP A 197 -25.36 -14.10 2.86
CA ASP A 197 -26.83 -14.08 2.81
C ASP A 197 -27.41 -13.18 3.92
N SER A 198 -26.69 -12.97 5.00
CA SER A 198 -27.09 -12.18 6.16
C SER A 198 -26.06 -11.13 6.53
N TYR A 199 -26.52 -9.96 6.97
CA TYR A 199 -25.66 -8.90 7.45
C TYR A 199 -24.83 -9.30 8.68
N GLU A 200 -25.34 -10.22 9.51
CA GLU A 200 -24.63 -10.73 10.69
C GLU A 200 -23.32 -11.44 10.34
N GLU A 201 -23.26 -12.07 9.18
CA GLU A 201 -22.09 -12.79 8.68
C GLU A 201 -21.04 -11.85 8.08
N SER A 202 -21.43 -10.60 7.78
CA SER A 202 -20.56 -9.64 7.14
C SER A 202 -19.58 -8.99 8.11
N ALA A 203 -18.29 -8.97 7.76
CA ALA A 203 -17.27 -8.21 8.48
C ALA A 203 -17.54 -6.68 8.48
N PHE A 204 -18.30 -6.18 7.51
CA PHE A 204 -18.71 -4.77 7.45
C PHE A 204 -19.75 -4.41 8.51
N TYR A 205 -20.38 -5.38 9.15
CA TYR A 205 -21.37 -5.15 10.20
C TYR A 205 -20.73 -4.94 11.58
N GLU A 206 -19.45 -5.18 11.73
CA GLU A 206 -18.74 -5.15 13.03
C GLU A 206 -18.99 -3.87 13.84
N PRO A 207 -18.94 -2.63 13.27
CA PRO A 207 -19.22 -1.41 14.03
C PRO A 207 -20.64 -1.33 14.63
N PHE A 208 -21.58 -2.06 14.09
CA PHE A 208 -22.99 -2.04 14.52
C PHE A 208 -23.32 -3.10 15.60
N ARG A 209 -22.32 -3.89 16.04
CA ARG A 209 -22.48 -4.89 17.11
C ARG A 209 -22.44 -4.25 18.50
N SER A 210 -21.72 -3.14 18.64
CA SER A 210 -21.60 -2.40 19.90
C SER A 210 -21.64 -0.89 19.64
N PHE A 211 -22.22 -0.15 20.59
CA PHE A 211 -22.34 1.30 20.50
C PHE A 211 -21.80 1.99 21.73
N PRO A 212 -21.36 3.25 21.63
CA PRO A 212 -20.99 4.06 22.80
C PRO A 212 -22.13 4.14 23.81
N ASN A 213 -21.77 4.21 25.11
CA ASN A 213 -22.75 4.35 26.20
C ASN A 213 -23.53 5.66 26.14
N SER A 214 -23.02 6.68 25.44
CA SER A 214 -23.65 7.97 25.22
C SER A 214 -24.90 7.90 24.31
N PHE A 215 -25.10 6.80 23.58
CA PHE A 215 -26.23 6.65 22.67
C PHE A 215 -27.47 6.15 23.42
N ASN A 216 -28.60 6.80 23.20
CA ASN A 216 -29.89 6.32 23.71
C ASN A 216 -30.42 5.13 22.87
N ALA A 217 -31.48 4.49 23.36
CA ALA A 217 -32.05 3.28 22.75
C ALA A 217 -32.58 3.53 21.33
N GLU A 218 -33.18 4.70 21.07
CA GLU A 218 -33.72 5.08 19.77
C GLU A 218 -32.60 5.25 18.73
N GLN A 219 -31.54 5.99 19.07
CA GLN A 219 -30.35 6.16 18.22
C GLN A 219 -29.69 4.82 17.86
N LYS A 220 -29.54 3.93 18.86
CA LYS A 220 -28.97 2.59 18.63
C LYS A 220 -29.83 1.78 17.67
N LEU A 221 -31.16 1.82 17.82
CA LEU A 221 -32.08 1.08 16.97
C LEU A 221 -32.07 1.61 15.52
N GLU A 222 -32.11 2.94 15.37
CA GLU A 222 -32.10 3.60 14.06
C GLU A 222 -30.79 3.28 13.31
N ILE A 223 -29.63 3.52 13.94
CA ILE A 223 -28.31 3.26 13.34
C ILE A 223 -28.15 1.79 12.97
N LYS A 224 -28.58 0.88 13.86
CA LYS A 224 -28.53 -0.56 13.61
C LYS A 224 -29.33 -0.93 12.36
N LYS A 225 -30.56 -0.42 12.21
CA LYS A 225 -31.40 -0.66 11.04
C LYS A 225 -30.81 -0.09 9.75
N MET A 226 -30.27 1.13 9.81
CA MET A 226 -29.58 1.74 8.66
C MET A 226 -28.32 0.96 8.30
N GLY A 227 -27.53 0.54 9.29
CA GLY A 227 -26.32 -0.27 9.10
C GLY A 227 -26.60 -1.62 8.43
N GLN A 228 -27.64 -2.33 8.87
CA GLN A 228 -28.10 -3.58 8.23
C GLN A 228 -28.37 -3.38 6.74
N GLN A 229 -29.10 -2.33 6.41
CA GLN A 229 -29.42 -2.01 5.00
C GLN A 229 -28.17 -1.62 4.22
N ALA A 230 -27.28 -0.80 4.79
CA ALA A 230 -26.06 -0.36 4.12
C ALA A 230 -25.09 -1.52 3.84
N VAL A 231 -24.94 -2.46 4.78
CA VAL A 231 -24.14 -3.66 4.56
C VAL A 231 -24.67 -4.46 3.39
N MET A 232 -25.97 -4.78 3.36
CA MET A 232 -26.55 -5.64 2.31
C MET A 232 -26.63 -4.93 0.95
N LYS A 233 -27.14 -3.68 0.92
CA LYS A 233 -27.36 -2.93 -0.32
C LYS A 233 -26.10 -2.26 -0.86
N GLY A 234 -25.12 -1.99 0.01
CA GLY A 234 -23.82 -1.40 -0.34
C GLY A 234 -22.75 -2.46 -0.49
N ALA A 235 -22.14 -2.88 0.62
CA ALA A 235 -20.98 -3.75 0.59
C ALA A 235 -21.26 -5.11 -0.08
N VAL A 236 -22.21 -5.88 0.41
CA VAL A 236 -22.52 -7.23 -0.13
C VAL A 236 -22.86 -7.16 -1.62
N LYS A 237 -23.71 -6.20 -2.02
CA LYS A 237 -24.08 -6.00 -3.42
C LYS A 237 -22.87 -5.67 -4.31
N ALA A 238 -21.96 -4.80 -3.83
CA ALA A 238 -20.77 -4.41 -4.58
C ALA A 238 -19.82 -5.60 -4.79
N TYR A 239 -19.57 -6.39 -3.74
CA TYR A 239 -18.77 -7.61 -3.84
C TYR A 239 -19.43 -8.68 -4.72
N ALA A 240 -20.75 -8.84 -4.67
CA ALA A 240 -21.46 -9.77 -5.55
C ALA A 240 -21.33 -9.37 -7.03
N SER A 241 -21.47 -8.08 -7.36
CA SER A 241 -21.25 -7.54 -8.70
C SER A 241 -19.81 -7.79 -9.17
N PHE A 242 -18.83 -7.53 -8.30
CA PHE A 242 -17.42 -7.76 -8.61
C PHE A 242 -17.09 -9.25 -8.79
N LEU A 243 -17.66 -10.14 -7.96
CA LEU A 243 -17.49 -11.58 -8.11
C LEU A 243 -18.01 -12.06 -9.46
N ASN A 244 -19.23 -11.62 -9.82
CA ASN A 244 -19.82 -11.95 -11.13
C ASN A 244 -18.93 -11.48 -12.29
N PHE A 245 -18.48 -10.23 -12.26
CA PHE A 245 -17.56 -9.68 -13.27
C PHE A 245 -16.25 -10.47 -13.31
N PHE A 246 -15.64 -10.76 -12.15
CA PHE A 246 -14.38 -11.47 -12.08
C PHE A 246 -14.47 -12.86 -12.70
N LEU A 247 -15.50 -13.63 -12.35
CA LEU A 247 -15.67 -15.00 -12.83
C LEU A 247 -16.06 -15.09 -14.31
N ASN A 248 -16.96 -14.21 -14.77
CA ASN A 248 -17.59 -14.33 -16.08
C ASN A 248 -16.96 -13.45 -17.16
N GLU A 249 -16.25 -12.38 -16.78
CA GLU A 249 -15.65 -11.45 -17.75
C GLU A 249 -14.12 -11.35 -17.60
N TYR A 250 -13.61 -11.05 -16.38
CA TYR A 250 -12.19 -10.72 -16.21
C TYR A 250 -11.30 -11.96 -16.30
N TYR A 251 -11.55 -12.98 -15.47
CA TYR A 251 -10.73 -14.18 -15.42
C TYR A 251 -10.70 -14.96 -16.75
N PRO A 252 -11.83 -15.17 -17.47
CA PRO A 252 -11.79 -15.81 -18.79
C PRO A 252 -10.92 -15.07 -19.81
N ASN A 253 -10.97 -13.72 -19.81
CA ASN A 253 -10.29 -12.86 -20.77
C ASN A 253 -8.92 -12.34 -20.29
N ALA A 254 -8.46 -12.74 -19.11
CA ALA A 254 -7.14 -12.37 -18.62
C ALA A 254 -6.04 -13.00 -19.49
N ARG A 255 -4.95 -12.25 -19.73
CA ARG A 255 -3.83 -12.69 -20.58
C ARG A 255 -3.21 -13.99 -20.05
N THR A 256 -2.78 -14.85 -20.96
CA THR A 256 -2.10 -16.11 -20.64
C THR A 256 -0.57 -15.97 -20.60
N THR A 257 -0.04 -14.90 -21.17
CA THR A 257 1.39 -14.58 -21.14
C THR A 257 1.83 -14.10 -19.75
N LEU A 258 3.09 -14.32 -19.39
CA LEU A 258 3.62 -14.04 -18.04
C LEU A 258 4.35 -12.71 -17.96
N GLY A 259 5.18 -12.42 -18.94
CA GLY A 259 6.06 -11.26 -18.93
C GLY A 259 5.32 -9.92 -19.01
N ALA A 260 5.79 -8.92 -18.29
CA ALA A 260 5.27 -7.55 -18.44
C ALA A 260 5.60 -6.99 -19.84
N SER A 261 6.65 -7.47 -20.48
CA SER A 261 7.02 -7.17 -21.87
C SER A 261 5.96 -7.56 -22.90
N GLU A 262 5.07 -8.47 -22.53
CA GLU A 262 3.98 -8.94 -23.41
C GLU A 262 2.73 -8.03 -23.40
N LEU A 263 2.72 -7.03 -22.52
CA LEU A 263 1.68 -6.00 -22.53
C LEU A 263 1.84 -5.07 -23.77
N PRO A 264 0.78 -4.41 -24.22
CA PRO A 264 0.91 -3.36 -25.23
C PRO A 264 1.90 -2.28 -24.79
N GLY A 265 2.96 -2.02 -25.57
CA GLY A 265 4.08 -1.16 -25.15
C GLY A 265 4.89 -1.73 -23.97
N GLY A 266 4.86 -3.05 -23.81
CA GLY A 266 5.32 -3.76 -22.62
C GLY A 266 6.80 -3.59 -22.29
N MET A 267 7.69 -3.43 -23.28
CA MET A 267 9.11 -3.17 -23.03
C MET A 267 9.31 -1.80 -22.36
N ASP A 268 8.63 -0.76 -22.83
CA ASP A 268 8.71 0.57 -22.21
C ASP A 268 8.10 0.56 -20.80
N TYR A 269 6.99 -0.16 -20.62
CA TYR A 269 6.38 -0.39 -19.32
C TYR A 269 7.32 -1.14 -18.38
N TYR A 270 7.98 -2.20 -18.85
CA TYR A 270 8.92 -2.98 -18.05
C TYR A 270 10.14 -2.14 -17.64
N ASN A 271 10.71 -1.36 -18.55
CA ASN A 271 11.80 -0.43 -18.25
C ASN A 271 11.36 0.64 -17.23
N PHE A 272 10.12 1.15 -17.37
CA PHE A 272 9.54 2.02 -16.33
C PHE A 272 9.48 1.34 -14.96
N LYS A 273 9.06 0.08 -14.88
CA LYS A 273 9.03 -0.66 -13.60
C LYS A 273 10.43 -0.93 -13.06
N ILE A 274 11.41 -1.21 -13.92
CA ILE A 274 12.83 -1.31 -13.49
C ILE A 274 13.26 0.00 -12.82
N ASP A 275 13.09 1.13 -13.51
CA ASP A 275 13.40 2.45 -12.94
C ASP A 275 12.65 2.72 -11.64
N HIS A 276 11.34 2.42 -11.61
CA HIS A 276 10.49 2.62 -10.43
C HIS A 276 10.99 1.84 -9.19
N PHE A 277 11.30 0.54 -9.35
CA PHE A 277 11.64 -0.33 -8.23
C PHE A 277 13.11 -0.25 -7.83
N THR A 278 14.02 -0.14 -8.79
CA THR A 278 15.46 -0.13 -8.51
C THR A 278 15.99 1.27 -8.17
N THR A 279 15.30 2.31 -8.64
CA THR A 279 15.77 3.70 -8.62
C THR A 279 17.08 3.93 -9.39
N LEU A 280 17.46 2.98 -10.25
CA LEU A 280 18.71 2.96 -11.02
C LEU A 280 18.40 2.87 -12.51
N ASN A 281 19.33 3.36 -13.32
CA ASN A 281 19.27 3.21 -14.77
C ASN A 281 19.93 1.87 -15.17
N LEU A 282 19.22 0.76 -14.92
CA LEU A 282 19.66 -0.58 -15.25
C LEU A 282 18.84 -1.12 -16.42
N SER A 283 19.48 -1.90 -17.28
CA SER A 283 18.79 -2.71 -18.29
C SER A 283 18.26 -4.01 -17.69
N ALA A 284 17.23 -4.58 -18.31
CA ALA A 284 16.73 -5.89 -17.95
C ALA A 284 17.81 -6.98 -18.00
N GLN A 285 18.74 -6.87 -18.98
CA GLN A 285 19.85 -7.81 -19.13
C GLN A 285 20.84 -7.75 -17.96
N GLU A 286 21.23 -6.55 -17.54
CA GLU A 286 22.13 -6.39 -16.37
C GLU A 286 21.52 -6.96 -15.08
N ILE A 287 20.20 -6.76 -14.89
CA ILE A 287 19.48 -7.32 -13.73
C ILE A 287 19.47 -8.85 -13.83
N HIS A 288 19.17 -9.41 -15.01
CA HIS A 288 19.18 -10.86 -15.23
C HIS A 288 20.54 -11.49 -14.95
N GLU A 289 21.62 -10.90 -15.50
CA GLU A 289 22.99 -11.38 -15.27
C GLU A 289 23.39 -11.29 -13.79
N THR A 290 23.02 -10.20 -13.12
CA THR A 290 23.19 -10.07 -11.67
C THR A 290 22.47 -11.18 -10.94
N GLY A 291 21.21 -11.46 -11.30
CA GLY A 291 20.42 -12.56 -10.75
C GLY A 291 21.11 -13.91 -10.90
N LEU A 292 21.63 -14.22 -12.08
CA LEU A 292 22.36 -15.49 -12.32
C LEU A 292 23.61 -15.59 -11.44
N LYS A 293 24.40 -14.53 -11.33
CA LYS A 293 25.60 -14.49 -10.46
C LYS A 293 25.24 -14.69 -8.99
N GLU A 294 24.19 -14.00 -8.51
CA GLU A 294 23.74 -14.09 -7.11
C GLU A 294 23.15 -15.48 -6.79
N VAL A 295 22.35 -16.06 -7.67
CA VAL A 295 21.84 -17.43 -7.50
C VAL A 295 23.00 -18.42 -7.39
N ALA A 296 24.02 -18.32 -8.24
CA ALA A 296 25.20 -19.17 -8.18
C ALA A 296 26.01 -18.95 -6.89
N ARG A 297 26.14 -17.69 -6.42
CA ARG A 297 26.81 -17.36 -5.14
C ARG A 297 26.07 -17.96 -3.96
N ILE A 298 24.75 -17.68 -3.87
CA ILE A 298 23.88 -18.18 -2.80
C ILE A 298 23.89 -19.70 -2.76
N ARG A 299 23.84 -20.36 -3.93
CA ARG A 299 23.90 -21.83 -4.00
C ARG A 299 25.15 -22.39 -3.33
N ARG A 300 26.32 -21.83 -3.63
CA ARG A 300 27.58 -22.25 -2.99
C ARG A 300 27.58 -22.03 -1.48
N GLU A 301 27.03 -20.88 -1.02
CA GLU A 301 26.92 -20.60 0.42
C GLU A 301 25.96 -21.57 1.12
N MET A 302 24.85 -21.95 0.48
CA MET A 302 23.94 -22.96 1.00
C MET A 302 24.63 -24.33 1.13
N GLU A 303 25.45 -24.72 0.16
CA GLU A 303 26.23 -25.98 0.21
C GLU A 303 27.22 -25.98 1.40
N VAL A 304 27.90 -24.87 1.66
CA VAL A 304 28.75 -24.70 2.85
C VAL A 304 27.95 -24.84 4.15
N VAL A 305 26.75 -24.26 4.22
CA VAL A 305 25.86 -24.43 5.39
C VAL A 305 25.45 -25.88 5.57
N ILE A 306 25.07 -26.60 4.49
CA ILE A 306 24.70 -28.02 4.53
C ILE A 306 25.85 -28.87 5.06
N GLU A 307 27.06 -28.62 4.61
CA GLU A 307 28.27 -29.29 5.11
C GLU A 307 28.49 -28.99 6.60
N SER A 308 28.32 -27.74 7.02
CA SER A 308 28.53 -27.33 8.43
C SER A 308 27.57 -27.96 9.43
N VAL A 309 26.36 -28.36 8.99
CA VAL A 309 25.38 -29.10 9.82
C VAL A 309 25.49 -30.59 9.66
N GLU A 310 26.52 -31.08 8.97
CA GLU A 310 26.85 -32.51 8.75
C GLU A 310 25.73 -33.33 8.14
N PHE A 311 24.82 -32.69 7.35
CA PHE A 311 23.73 -33.38 6.70
C PHE A 311 24.26 -34.38 5.66
N LYS A 312 23.80 -35.65 5.76
CA LYS A 312 24.23 -36.72 4.84
C LYS A 312 23.18 -36.87 3.73
N GLY A 313 23.38 -36.20 2.64
CA GLY A 313 22.50 -36.26 1.49
C GLY A 313 22.79 -35.16 0.47
N SER A 314 22.08 -35.17 -0.63
CA SER A 314 22.15 -34.16 -1.67
C SER A 314 21.46 -32.85 -1.22
N PHE A 315 21.71 -31.77 -1.94
CA PHE A 315 21.02 -30.52 -1.75
C PHE A 315 19.49 -30.63 -1.84
N SER A 316 18.99 -31.45 -2.79
CA SER A 316 17.55 -31.70 -2.94
C SER A 316 16.95 -32.40 -1.73
N GLU A 317 17.66 -33.40 -1.19
CA GLU A 317 17.25 -34.12 0.01
C GLU A 317 17.28 -33.20 1.25
N PHE A 318 18.24 -32.29 1.36
CA PHE A 318 18.26 -31.30 2.41
C PHE A 318 17.06 -30.31 2.32
N LEU A 319 16.73 -29.85 1.12
CA LEU A 319 15.53 -29.02 0.93
C LEU A 319 14.24 -29.78 1.26
N ASN A 320 14.20 -31.08 0.91
CA ASN A 320 13.04 -31.91 1.28
C ASN A 320 12.95 -32.10 2.79
N PHE A 321 14.08 -32.35 3.47
CA PHE A 321 14.13 -32.42 4.94
C PHE A 321 13.60 -31.14 5.58
N LEU A 322 14.06 -29.94 5.15
CA LEU A 322 13.57 -28.66 5.68
C LEU A 322 12.05 -28.45 5.45
N ARG A 323 11.51 -29.02 4.37
CA ARG A 323 10.09 -28.85 4.00
C ARG A 323 9.14 -29.86 4.64
N THR A 324 9.66 -30.98 5.11
CA THR A 324 8.81 -32.10 5.54
C THR A 324 9.04 -32.55 6.97
N ASP A 325 10.19 -32.21 7.58
CA ASP A 325 10.46 -32.61 8.95
C ASP A 325 9.61 -31.76 9.93
N PRO A 326 8.83 -32.42 10.80
CA PRO A 326 7.91 -31.77 11.73
C PRO A 326 8.59 -30.76 12.69
N GLN A 327 9.90 -30.91 12.96
CA GLN A 327 10.62 -30.01 13.85
C GLN A 327 10.61 -28.54 13.39
N PHE A 328 10.40 -28.29 12.09
CA PHE A 328 10.39 -26.96 11.50
C PHE A 328 9.01 -26.32 11.48
N TYR A 329 7.97 -27.02 11.92
CA TYR A 329 6.59 -26.56 11.79
C TYR A 329 5.88 -26.50 13.14
N ALA A 330 5.05 -25.48 13.31
CA ALA A 330 4.17 -25.37 14.46
C ALA A 330 3.04 -26.39 14.39
N THR A 331 2.67 -26.95 15.55
CA THR A 331 1.59 -27.93 15.67
C THR A 331 0.20 -27.29 15.75
N SER A 332 0.13 -25.97 15.99
CA SER A 332 -1.11 -25.21 16.03
C SER A 332 -0.89 -23.73 15.65
N PRO A 333 -1.95 -23.02 15.22
CA PRO A 333 -1.90 -21.57 15.00
C PRO A 333 -1.36 -20.79 16.19
N GLU A 334 -1.76 -21.18 17.39
CA GLU A 334 -1.31 -20.54 18.62
C GLU A 334 0.19 -20.77 18.89
N ALA A 335 0.70 -21.97 18.61
CA ALA A 335 2.12 -22.27 18.74
C ALA A 335 2.97 -21.40 17.80
N LEU A 336 2.53 -21.23 16.53
CA LEU A 336 3.21 -20.35 15.57
C LEU A 336 3.21 -18.89 16.04
N LEU A 337 2.09 -18.38 16.55
CA LEU A 337 2.00 -17.01 17.07
C LEU A 337 2.86 -16.81 18.31
N LYS A 338 2.94 -17.80 19.21
CA LYS A 338 3.83 -17.76 20.40
C LYS A 338 5.29 -17.66 19.97
N GLU A 339 5.72 -18.48 19.03
CA GLU A 339 7.11 -18.46 18.54
C GLU A 339 7.44 -17.14 17.83
N ALA A 340 6.57 -16.66 16.96
CA ALA A 340 6.73 -15.36 16.32
C ALA A 340 6.82 -14.21 17.34
N SER A 341 6.00 -14.25 18.40
CA SER A 341 6.03 -13.26 19.48
C SER A 341 7.31 -13.34 20.31
N PHE A 342 7.82 -14.55 20.55
CA PHE A 342 9.07 -14.77 21.26
C PHE A 342 10.27 -14.23 20.45
N ILE A 343 10.34 -14.52 19.16
CA ILE A 343 11.37 -14.00 18.26
C ILE A 343 11.30 -12.48 18.22
N ALA A 344 10.11 -11.91 18.01
CA ALA A 344 9.91 -10.46 17.99
C ALA A 344 10.41 -9.81 19.28
N LYS A 345 10.11 -10.40 20.44
CA LYS A 345 10.57 -9.87 21.74
C LYS A 345 12.09 -9.95 21.92
N ARG A 346 12.73 -10.99 21.41
CA ARG A 346 14.20 -11.09 21.39
C ARG A 346 14.83 -10.01 20.50
N MET A 347 14.19 -9.71 19.37
CA MET A 347 14.66 -8.64 18.47
C MET A 347 14.51 -7.26 19.10
N ASP A 348 13.45 -6.99 19.86
CA ASP A 348 13.25 -5.73 20.59
C ASP A 348 14.48 -5.37 21.45
N ALA A 349 15.07 -6.35 22.10
CA ALA A 349 16.25 -6.15 22.94
C ALA A 349 17.52 -5.75 22.12
N LYS A 350 17.51 -5.95 20.80
CA LYS A 350 18.60 -5.56 19.89
C LYS A 350 18.38 -4.22 19.21
N LEU A 351 17.15 -3.71 19.17
CA LEU A 351 16.82 -2.47 18.45
C LEU A 351 17.66 -1.25 18.90
N PRO A 352 17.94 -1.02 20.19
CA PRO A 352 18.76 0.12 20.61
C PRO A 352 20.21 0.10 20.08
N ALA A 353 20.74 -1.09 19.74
CA ALA A 353 22.06 -1.21 19.14
C ALA A 353 22.06 -0.88 17.62
N LEU A 354 20.92 -0.97 16.98
CA LEU A 354 20.76 -0.78 15.53
C LEU A 354 20.22 0.61 15.18
N PHE A 355 19.41 1.22 16.05
CA PHE A 355 18.70 2.46 15.77
C PHE A 355 18.91 3.49 16.88
N ASN A 356 19.26 4.71 16.52
CA ASN A 356 19.40 5.83 17.45
C ASN A 356 18.04 6.36 17.96
N ARG A 357 16.95 6.11 17.23
CA ARG A 357 15.60 6.54 17.58
C ARG A 357 14.62 5.40 17.36
N LEU A 358 13.88 5.07 18.40
CA LEU A 358 12.83 4.06 18.35
C LEU A 358 11.46 4.69 18.29
N PRO A 359 10.47 4.04 17.62
CA PRO A 359 9.07 4.47 17.66
C PRO A 359 8.52 4.48 19.09
N ARG A 360 7.66 5.44 19.40
CA ARG A 360 7.00 5.50 20.72
C ARG A 360 5.92 4.42 20.86
N LEU A 361 5.17 4.14 19.81
CA LEU A 361 4.18 3.08 19.81
C LEU A 361 4.88 1.72 19.66
N PRO A 362 4.57 0.75 20.51
CA PRO A 362 5.01 -0.63 20.32
C PRO A 362 4.33 -1.23 19.08
N TYR A 363 4.72 -2.46 18.74
CA TYR A 363 3.97 -3.28 17.78
C TYR A 363 3.48 -4.56 18.49
N GLY A 364 2.42 -5.15 17.90
CA GLY A 364 1.90 -6.45 18.32
C GLY A 364 2.20 -7.54 17.29
N VAL A 365 1.97 -8.79 17.68
CA VAL A 365 1.93 -9.95 16.76
C VAL A 365 0.49 -10.45 16.73
N ALA A 366 -0.07 -10.63 15.54
CA ALA A 366 -1.45 -11.06 15.36
C ALA A 366 -1.59 -11.99 14.15
N PRO A 367 -2.60 -12.86 14.08
CA PRO A 367 -2.84 -13.66 12.89
C PRO A 367 -3.28 -12.78 11.72
N VAL A 368 -2.96 -13.22 10.50
CA VAL A 368 -3.59 -12.66 9.30
C VAL A 368 -5.09 -12.92 9.38
N PRO A 369 -5.96 -11.93 9.10
CA PRO A 369 -7.40 -12.13 9.08
C PRO A 369 -7.83 -13.26 8.15
N ASP A 370 -8.80 -14.06 8.57
CA ASP A 370 -9.23 -15.29 7.89
C ASP A 370 -9.70 -15.07 6.45
N ASP A 371 -10.31 -13.91 6.18
CA ASP A 371 -10.76 -13.50 4.85
C ASP A 371 -9.59 -13.29 3.85
N LEU A 372 -8.40 -13.01 4.34
CA LEU A 372 -7.19 -12.83 3.53
C LEU A 372 -6.24 -14.03 3.56
N ALA A 373 -6.19 -14.74 4.68
CA ALA A 373 -5.18 -15.74 4.98
C ALA A 373 -4.94 -16.78 3.86
N PRO A 374 -5.97 -17.28 3.12
CA PRO A 374 -5.76 -18.26 2.04
C PRO A 374 -4.88 -17.78 0.89
N LYS A 375 -4.82 -16.48 0.64
CA LYS A 375 -4.05 -15.86 -0.46
C LYS A 375 -2.98 -14.90 0.03
N TYR A 376 -2.81 -14.79 1.33
CA TYR A 376 -1.83 -13.88 1.93
C TYR A 376 -0.44 -14.53 2.03
N THR A 377 0.61 -13.69 2.02
CA THR A 377 1.99 -14.11 2.29
C THR A 377 2.18 -14.68 3.70
N GLY A 378 3.37 -15.19 4.02
CA GLY A 378 3.72 -15.74 5.34
C GLY A 378 3.54 -14.77 6.50
N GLY A 379 3.91 -13.51 6.28
CA GLY A 379 3.73 -12.44 7.27
C GLY A 379 4.04 -11.06 6.69
N ARG A 380 3.52 -10.01 7.34
CA ARG A 380 3.75 -8.62 6.94
C ARG A 380 3.45 -7.68 8.10
N TYR A 381 4.23 -6.61 8.22
CA TYR A 381 3.89 -5.51 9.13
C TYR A 381 2.76 -4.66 8.55
N VAL A 382 1.76 -4.37 9.38
CA VAL A 382 0.65 -3.47 9.08
C VAL A 382 0.70 -2.32 10.09
N GLY A 383 0.94 -1.11 9.60
CA GLY A 383 1.04 0.08 10.44
C GLY A 383 -0.31 0.55 10.98
N PRO A 384 -0.33 1.30 12.08
CA PRO A 384 -1.55 1.94 12.60
C PRO A 384 -1.97 3.12 11.71
N ALA A 385 -3.24 3.53 11.82
CA ALA A 385 -3.68 4.81 11.30
C ALA A 385 -3.01 5.96 12.08
N GLU A 386 -2.80 7.10 11.43
CA GLU A 386 -2.21 8.28 12.07
C GLU A 386 -3.11 8.77 13.22
N GLY A 387 -2.50 9.12 14.34
CA GLY A 387 -3.21 9.54 15.55
C GLY A 387 -3.92 8.42 16.31
N SER A 388 -3.88 7.17 15.83
CA SER A 388 -4.41 6.00 16.52
C SER A 388 -3.64 5.70 17.80
N LYS A 389 -4.34 5.15 18.79
CA LYS A 389 -3.73 4.52 19.98
C LYS A 389 -3.47 3.03 19.80
N GLU A 390 -4.03 2.44 18.72
CA GLU A 390 -3.75 1.05 18.37
C GLU A 390 -2.31 0.93 17.87
N PRO A 391 -1.58 -0.14 18.24
CA PRO A 391 -0.24 -0.39 17.71
C PRO A 391 -0.29 -0.84 16.25
N GLY A 392 0.86 -0.81 15.56
CA GLY A 392 1.04 -1.60 14.36
C GLY A 392 1.14 -3.09 14.70
N TYR A 393 0.93 -3.97 13.73
CA TYR A 393 0.97 -5.42 13.93
C TYR A 393 1.90 -6.09 12.92
N TYR A 394 2.71 -7.01 13.40
CA TYR A 394 3.28 -8.04 12.56
C TYR A 394 2.24 -9.14 12.39
N TRP A 395 1.61 -9.20 11.23
CA TRP A 395 0.66 -10.25 10.88
C TRP A 395 1.40 -11.51 10.50
N VAL A 396 1.04 -12.63 11.14
CA VAL A 396 1.58 -13.97 10.87
C VAL A 396 0.47 -14.83 10.27
N ASN A 397 0.72 -15.42 9.12
CA ASN A 397 -0.27 -16.24 8.45
C ASN A 397 -0.30 -17.65 9.07
N THR A 398 -1.39 -17.95 9.76
CA THR A 398 -1.62 -19.24 10.42
C THR A 398 -2.43 -20.22 9.58
N TYR A 399 -2.80 -19.84 8.35
CA TYR A 399 -3.51 -20.71 7.41
C TYR A 399 -2.54 -21.72 6.77
N LYS A 400 -2.89 -23.02 6.78
CA LYS A 400 -2.06 -24.13 6.26
C LYS A 400 -0.67 -24.17 6.89
N LEU A 401 -0.60 -24.62 8.13
CA LEU A 401 0.63 -24.68 8.92
C LEU A 401 1.73 -25.54 8.29
N ASP A 402 1.35 -26.56 7.51
CA ASP A 402 2.24 -27.45 6.78
C ASP A 402 3.14 -26.77 5.74
N VAL A 403 2.83 -25.52 5.37
CA VAL A 403 3.65 -24.69 4.49
C VAL A 403 4.18 -23.43 5.20
N ARG A 404 4.14 -23.39 6.53
CA ARG A 404 4.54 -22.22 7.36
C ARG A 404 5.61 -22.63 8.38
N PRO A 405 6.90 -22.69 7.99
CA PRO A 405 7.95 -23.02 8.95
C PRO A 405 8.07 -21.99 10.07
N LEU A 406 8.51 -22.45 11.25
CA LEU A 406 8.66 -21.63 12.46
C LEU A 406 9.66 -20.47 12.32
N TYR A 407 10.64 -20.61 11.42
CA TYR A 407 11.79 -19.71 11.26
C TYR A 407 11.79 -18.99 9.90
N ASN A 408 10.62 -18.71 9.36
CA ASN A 408 10.48 -18.07 8.04
C ASN A 408 10.33 -16.55 8.19
#